data_12be0f23ab37a28743d32f3bbcfa963e
#
_entry.id   12be0f23ab37a28743d32f3bbcfa963e
#
_cell.length_a   1.000
_cell.length_b   1.000
_cell.length_c   1.000
_cell.angle_alpha   90.00
_cell.angle_beta   90.00
_cell.angle_gamma   90.00
#
_symmetry.space_group_name_H-M   'P 1'
#
loop_
_entity.id
_entity.type
_entity.pdbx_description
1 polymer ?
#
loop_
_entity_poly.entity_id
_entity_poly.type
_entity_poly.pdbx_seq_one_letter_code
_entity_poly.pdbx_strand_id
1 'polypeptide(L)'
;WLASSAIFFTAFYSFRLVYLTFLNSSNTSRVIVLNIHESSWLITLPLLILGFGSIFIGYLTKDIFIGFGSDFWGSSIFILPCNSYVLEAEWLPSFIKWIPFFFSFRGVLVASLLNILAFYFQTNFWYNKLFSFWAFLANKKWYWDKIYNDTVVNFSLNFGYKVSFKNLDRGFVELLGPVGLSKLVQILSFRISLIQTGQLN
;
A
#
# COMPACT_ATOMS: atom_id res chain seq x y z
N TRP A 1 -11.28 10.91 -19.40
CA TRP A 1 -12.21 9.80 -19.32
C TRP A 1 -11.73 8.69 -18.38
N LEU A 2 -10.49 8.22 -18.49
CA LEU A 2 -9.95 7.16 -17.61
C LEU A 2 -9.93 7.62 -16.15
N ALA A 3 -9.47 8.83 -15.86
CA ALA A 3 -9.46 9.37 -14.51
C ALA A 3 -10.89 9.52 -13.94
N SER A 4 -11.84 9.99 -14.76
CA SER A 4 -13.23 10.09 -14.33
C SER A 4 -13.87 8.73 -14.06
N SER A 5 -13.57 7.72 -14.87
CA SER A 5 -14.04 6.35 -14.60
C SER A 5 -13.43 5.74 -13.34
N ALA A 6 -12.16 6.06 -13.03
CA ALA A 6 -11.51 5.65 -11.79
C ALA A 6 -12.24 6.19 -10.55
N ILE A 7 -12.81 7.39 -10.61
CA ILE A 7 -13.60 7.98 -9.52
C ILE A 7 -14.82 7.11 -9.18
N PHE A 8 -15.48 6.54 -10.19
CA PHE A 8 -16.58 5.59 -9.97
C PHE A 8 -16.15 4.40 -9.11
N PHE A 9 -15.02 3.77 -9.44
CA PHE A 9 -14.53 2.61 -8.69
C PHE A 9 -14.04 2.98 -7.30
N THR A 10 -13.43 4.16 -7.11
CA THR A 10 -13.03 4.64 -5.78
C THR A 10 -14.23 4.90 -4.89
N ALA A 11 -15.27 5.53 -5.40
CA ALA A 11 -16.52 5.73 -4.67
C ALA A 11 -17.19 4.38 -4.34
N PHE A 12 -17.16 3.44 -5.28
CA PHE A 12 -17.73 2.11 -5.11
C PHE A 12 -17.06 1.33 -3.96
N TYR A 13 -15.73 1.19 -3.97
CA TYR A 13 -15.06 0.41 -2.91
C TYR A 13 -15.11 1.12 -1.56
N SER A 14 -15.03 2.45 -1.52
CA SER A 14 -15.13 3.21 -0.28
C SER A 14 -16.50 3.06 0.36
N PHE A 15 -17.56 3.17 -0.42
CA PHE A 15 -18.90 3.00 0.10
C PHE A 15 -19.21 1.53 0.49
N ARG A 16 -18.67 0.57 -0.25
CA ARG A 16 -18.74 -0.84 0.15
C ARG A 16 -18.12 -1.05 1.53
N LEU A 17 -16.96 -0.43 1.80
CA LEU A 17 -16.31 -0.50 3.09
C LEU A 17 -17.18 0.11 4.19
N VAL A 18 -17.72 1.31 3.97
CA VAL A 18 -18.64 1.97 4.90
C VAL A 18 -19.88 1.11 5.17
N TYR A 19 -20.46 0.53 4.12
CA TYR A 19 -21.65 -0.32 4.26
C TYR A 19 -21.37 -1.54 5.13
N LEU A 20 -20.29 -2.27 4.85
CA LEU A 20 -19.94 -3.51 5.55
C LEU A 20 -19.52 -3.28 7.01
N THR A 21 -18.91 -2.13 7.32
CA THR A 21 -18.42 -1.81 8.68
C THR A 21 -19.47 -1.16 9.57
N PHE A 22 -20.30 -0.27 9.01
CA PHE A 22 -21.20 0.58 9.81
C PHE A 22 -22.69 0.31 9.58
N LEU A 23 -23.08 -0.10 8.38
CA LEU A 23 -24.49 -0.25 8.03
C LEU A 23 -24.99 -1.69 8.08
N ASN A 24 -24.10 -2.66 7.99
CA ASN A 24 -24.46 -4.08 8.01
C ASN A 24 -24.59 -4.60 9.45
N SER A 25 -25.33 -5.68 9.63
CA SER A 25 -25.42 -6.40 10.90
C SER A 25 -24.05 -6.95 11.32
N SER A 26 -23.73 -6.90 12.61
CA SER A 26 -22.44 -7.41 13.10
C SER A 26 -22.38 -8.94 12.98
N ASN A 27 -21.25 -9.46 12.50
CA ASN A 27 -20.98 -10.89 12.37
C ASN A 27 -20.24 -11.47 13.60
N THR A 28 -20.04 -10.67 14.65
CA THR A 28 -19.34 -11.08 15.86
C THR A 28 -20.29 -11.68 16.90
N SER A 29 -19.75 -12.44 17.84
CA SER A 29 -20.54 -13.00 18.95
C SER A 29 -21.09 -11.88 19.85
N ARG A 30 -22.25 -12.10 20.46
CA ARG A 30 -22.89 -11.15 21.38
C ARG A 30 -21.97 -10.70 22.52
N VAL A 31 -21.14 -11.59 23.02
CA VAL A 31 -20.20 -11.31 24.11
C VAL A 31 -19.18 -10.24 23.71
N ILE A 32 -18.67 -10.32 22.48
CA ILE A 32 -17.71 -9.34 21.95
C ILE A 32 -18.42 -8.00 21.73
N VAL A 33 -19.63 -8.00 21.16
CA VAL A 33 -20.39 -6.76 20.91
C VAL A 33 -20.69 -6.00 22.18
N LEU A 34 -21.02 -6.71 23.27
CA LEU A 34 -21.32 -6.09 24.57
C LEU A 34 -20.06 -5.48 25.25
N ASN A 35 -18.89 -5.97 24.92
CA ASN A 35 -17.61 -5.47 25.48
C ASN A 35 -16.93 -4.42 24.60
N ILE A 36 -17.50 -4.04 23.46
CA ILE A 36 -16.96 -2.97 22.62
C ILE A 36 -17.18 -1.63 23.30
N HIS A 37 -16.13 -0.88 23.46
CA HIS A 37 -16.15 0.48 23.99
C HIS A 37 -15.43 1.43 23.02
N GLU A 38 -15.77 2.70 23.11
CA GLU A 38 -15.15 3.76 22.31
C GLU A 38 -13.67 3.90 22.63
N SER A 39 -12.88 4.27 21.62
CA SER A 39 -11.46 4.49 21.77
C SER A 39 -11.15 5.66 22.71
N SER A 40 -9.99 5.61 23.37
CA SER A 40 -9.53 6.69 24.25
C SER A 40 -9.36 8.00 23.46
N TRP A 41 -9.46 9.12 24.17
CA TRP A 41 -9.33 10.47 23.61
C TRP A 41 -8.01 10.71 22.86
N LEU A 42 -6.95 9.99 23.23
CA LEU A 42 -5.65 10.02 22.54
C LEU A 42 -5.70 9.50 21.10
N ILE A 43 -6.64 8.61 20.78
CA ILE A 43 -6.82 8.07 19.43
C ILE A 43 -7.83 8.91 18.64
N THR A 44 -8.88 9.39 19.31
CA THR A 44 -9.95 10.13 18.62
C THR A 44 -9.51 11.53 18.18
N LEU A 45 -8.64 12.21 18.95
CA LEU A 45 -8.19 13.55 18.62
C LEU A 45 -7.41 13.63 17.28
N PRO A 46 -6.40 12.77 17.01
CA PRO A 46 -5.76 12.73 15.69
C PRO A 46 -6.73 12.43 14.55
N LEU A 47 -7.70 11.53 14.77
CA LEU A 47 -8.71 11.20 13.76
C LEU A 47 -9.61 12.39 13.43
N LEU A 48 -9.99 13.19 14.42
CA LEU A 48 -10.77 14.42 14.20
C LEU A 48 -9.98 15.44 13.36
N ILE A 49 -8.70 15.63 13.66
CA ILE A 49 -7.84 16.55 12.89
C ILE A 49 -7.69 16.06 11.44
N LEU A 50 -7.44 14.76 11.25
CA LEU A 50 -7.36 14.17 9.91
C LEU A 50 -8.70 14.26 9.17
N GLY A 51 -9.81 14.04 9.86
CA GLY A 51 -11.15 14.18 9.32
C GLY A 51 -11.43 15.60 8.85
N PHE A 52 -11.10 16.59 9.67
CA PHE A 52 -11.20 18.00 9.30
C PHE A 52 -10.33 18.33 8.07
N GLY A 53 -9.07 17.87 8.07
CA GLY A 53 -8.17 18.03 6.93
C GLY A 53 -8.73 17.40 5.65
N SER A 54 -9.28 16.20 5.72
CA SER A 54 -9.82 15.50 4.54
C SER A 54 -11.01 16.23 3.89
N ILE A 55 -11.78 17.00 4.67
CA ILE A 55 -12.93 17.75 4.16
C ILE A 55 -12.51 19.10 3.56
N PHE A 56 -11.62 19.82 4.26
CA PHE A 56 -11.39 21.23 3.95
C PHE A 56 -10.08 21.53 3.22
N ILE A 57 -9.03 20.72 3.40
CA ILE A 57 -7.70 21.04 2.93
C ILE A 57 -7.63 21.14 1.40
N GLY A 58 -8.36 20.29 0.68
CA GLY A 58 -8.40 20.32 -0.77
C GLY A 58 -8.95 21.64 -1.32
N TYR A 59 -9.98 22.19 -0.66
CA TYR A 59 -10.55 23.49 -1.03
C TYR A 59 -9.59 24.63 -0.68
N LEU A 60 -9.01 24.62 0.50
CA LEU A 60 -8.11 25.69 0.96
C LEU A 60 -6.81 25.77 0.16
N THR A 61 -6.30 24.64 -0.30
CA THR A 61 -5.02 24.58 -1.02
C THR A 61 -5.16 24.62 -2.53
N LYS A 62 -6.37 24.47 -3.07
CA LYS A 62 -6.62 24.46 -4.51
C LYS A 62 -6.01 25.67 -5.23
N ASP A 63 -6.29 26.87 -4.74
CA ASP A 63 -5.85 28.12 -5.39
C ASP A 63 -4.34 28.33 -5.26
N ILE A 64 -3.72 27.79 -4.22
CA ILE A 64 -2.27 27.84 -4.01
C ILE A 64 -1.55 26.99 -5.04
N PHE A 65 -2.03 25.76 -5.29
CA PHE A 65 -1.32 24.80 -6.13
C PHE A 65 -1.70 24.85 -7.61
N ILE A 66 -2.95 25.14 -7.94
CA ILE A 66 -3.49 25.01 -9.31
C ILE A 66 -4.14 26.31 -9.78
N GLY A 67 -4.37 27.28 -8.89
CA GLY A 67 -5.09 28.52 -9.19
C GLY A 67 -4.37 29.43 -10.18
N PHE A 68 -5.15 30.13 -11.00
CA PHE A 68 -4.66 31.17 -11.90
C PHE A 68 -4.06 32.32 -11.08
N GLY A 69 -2.85 32.75 -11.47
CA GLY A 69 -2.19 33.91 -10.84
C GLY A 69 -1.49 33.61 -9.52
N SER A 70 -1.45 32.35 -9.04
CA SER A 70 -0.60 31.99 -7.94
C SER A 70 0.82 31.74 -8.43
N ASP A 71 1.77 32.46 -7.85
CA ASP A 71 3.21 32.27 -8.12
C ASP A 71 3.87 31.36 -7.08
N PHE A 72 3.09 30.50 -6.44
CA PHE A 72 3.58 29.61 -5.39
C PHE A 72 4.73 28.73 -5.85
N TRP A 73 4.64 28.17 -7.05
CA TRP A 73 5.68 27.33 -7.63
C TRP A 73 6.79 28.10 -8.33
N GLY A 74 6.60 29.40 -8.62
CA GLY A 74 7.54 30.21 -9.38
C GLY A 74 7.93 29.53 -10.70
N SER A 75 9.22 29.38 -10.94
CA SER A 75 9.76 28.66 -12.11
C SER A 75 10.03 27.17 -11.87
N SER A 76 9.63 26.60 -10.72
CA SER A 76 9.92 25.20 -10.35
C SER A 76 9.18 24.21 -11.23
N ILE A 77 8.00 24.55 -11.73
CA ILE A 77 7.20 23.71 -12.63
C ILE A 77 7.18 24.36 -14.01
N PHE A 78 7.91 23.76 -14.94
CA PHE A 78 7.89 24.18 -16.33
C PHE A 78 6.81 23.45 -17.12
N ILE A 79 5.86 24.20 -17.68
CA ILE A 79 4.83 23.66 -18.57
C ILE A 79 5.23 23.97 -20.00
N LEU A 80 5.39 22.93 -20.82
CA LEU A 80 5.64 23.09 -22.25
C LEU A 80 4.49 23.88 -22.91
N PRO A 81 4.79 24.80 -23.84
CA PRO A 81 3.75 25.60 -24.52
C PRO A 81 2.65 24.75 -25.19
N CYS A 82 3.00 23.56 -25.67
CA CYS A 82 2.03 22.63 -26.26
C CYS A 82 1.07 21.99 -25.20
N ASN A 83 1.39 22.06 -23.92
CA ASN A 83 0.57 21.53 -22.82
C ASN A 83 -0.16 22.65 -22.03
N SER A 84 -0.21 23.87 -22.56
CA SER A 84 -0.90 25.02 -21.95
C SER A 84 -2.40 24.78 -21.71
N TYR A 85 -3.00 23.81 -22.42
CA TYR A 85 -4.39 23.38 -22.19
C TYR A 85 -4.71 22.97 -20.76
N VAL A 86 -3.72 22.57 -19.97
CA VAL A 86 -3.91 22.26 -18.53
C VAL A 86 -4.36 23.51 -17.76
N LEU A 87 -3.90 24.68 -18.16
CA LEU A 87 -4.30 25.96 -17.57
C LEU A 87 -5.75 26.33 -17.92
N GLU A 88 -6.26 25.82 -19.04
CA GLU A 88 -7.64 26.10 -19.50
C GLU A 88 -8.67 25.21 -18.76
N ALA A 89 -8.26 24.34 -17.86
CA ALA A 89 -9.17 23.45 -17.10
C ALA A 89 -10.23 24.25 -16.30
N GLU A 90 -9.92 25.48 -15.88
CA GLU A 90 -10.89 26.36 -15.20
C GLU A 90 -12.00 26.88 -16.12
N TRP A 91 -11.75 26.93 -17.43
CA TRP A 91 -12.70 27.42 -18.43
C TRP A 91 -13.60 26.34 -19.03
N LEU A 92 -13.46 25.08 -18.55
CA LEU A 92 -14.31 24.01 -19.02
C LEU A 92 -15.79 24.27 -18.73
N PRO A 93 -16.70 23.87 -19.64
CA PRO A 93 -18.14 23.95 -19.40
C PRO A 93 -18.56 23.27 -18.12
N SER A 94 -19.50 23.86 -17.39
CA SER A 94 -19.98 23.35 -16.10
C SER A 94 -20.40 21.87 -16.15
N PHE A 95 -21.01 21.46 -17.26
CA PHE A 95 -21.39 20.03 -17.46
C PHE A 95 -20.21 19.09 -17.36
N ILE A 96 -19.06 19.42 -17.95
CA ILE A 96 -17.85 18.58 -17.88
C ILE A 96 -17.28 18.55 -16.46
N LYS A 97 -17.31 19.69 -15.75
CA LYS A 97 -16.87 19.78 -14.35
C LYS A 97 -17.73 18.91 -13.41
N TRP A 98 -19.00 18.69 -13.73
CA TRP A 98 -19.90 17.85 -12.93
C TRP A 98 -19.77 16.33 -13.21
N ILE A 99 -19.10 15.92 -14.29
CA ILE A 99 -18.95 14.50 -14.64
C ILE A 99 -18.36 13.67 -13.47
N PRO A 100 -17.26 14.09 -12.80
CA PRO A 100 -16.71 13.35 -11.67
C PRO A 100 -17.70 13.15 -10.52
N PHE A 101 -18.50 14.16 -10.23
CA PHE A 101 -19.55 14.09 -9.21
C PHE A 101 -20.61 13.04 -9.54
N PHE A 102 -21.10 13.02 -10.77
CA PHE A 102 -22.08 12.02 -11.20
C PHE A 102 -21.50 10.59 -11.19
N PHE A 103 -20.23 10.43 -11.55
CA PHE A 103 -19.56 9.13 -11.47
C PHE A 103 -19.40 8.64 -10.03
N SER A 104 -19.02 9.52 -9.10
CA SER A 104 -18.94 9.15 -7.67
C SER A 104 -20.31 8.78 -7.11
N PHE A 105 -21.34 9.55 -7.42
CA PHE A 105 -22.70 9.26 -6.98
C PHE A 105 -23.23 7.92 -7.52
N ARG A 106 -23.00 7.62 -8.82
CA ARG A 106 -23.30 6.31 -9.41
C ARG A 106 -22.55 5.19 -8.72
N GLY A 107 -21.26 5.40 -8.36
CA GLY A 107 -20.47 4.43 -7.62
C GLY A 107 -21.10 4.06 -6.28
N VAL A 108 -21.52 5.06 -5.52
CA VAL A 108 -22.23 4.87 -4.24
C VAL A 108 -23.54 4.13 -4.42
N LEU A 109 -24.37 4.53 -5.41
CA LEU A 109 -25.65 3.87 -5.68
C LEU A 109 -25.47 2.40 -6.06
N VAL A 110 -24.53 2.10 -6.96
CA VAL A 110 -24.29 0.71 -7.38
C VAL A 110 -23.75 -0.11 -6.22
N ALA A 111 -22.85 0.44 -5.40
CA ALA A 111 -22.35 -0.25 -4.21
C ALA A 111 -23.47 -0.55 -3.21
N SER A 112 -24.36 0.39 -2.93
CA SER A 112 -25.47 0.19 -2.02
C SER A 112 -26.45 -0.87 -2.54
N LEU A 113 -26.83 -0.78 -3.81
CA LEU A 113 -27.74 -1.75 -4.43
C LEU A 113 -27.13 -3.16 -4.43
N LEU A 114 -25.88 -3.31 -4.81
CA LEU A 114 -25.23 -4.63 -4.82
C LEU A 114 -25.10 -5.22 -3.42
N ASN A 115 -24.81 -4.42 -2.41
CA ASN A 115 -24.70 -4.92 -1.04
C ASN A 115 -26.05 -5.29 -0.44
N ILE A 116 -27.11 -4.52 -0.73
CA ILE A 116 -28.49 -4.85 -0.30
C ILE A 116 -28.98 -6.09 -1.03
N LEU A 117 -28.74 -6.19 -2.33
CA LEU A 117 -29.17 -7.31 -3.16
C LEU A 117 -28.22 -8.52 -3.08
N ALA A 118 -27.03 -8.38 -2.51
CA ALA A 118 -26.04 -9.45 -2.43
C ALA A 118 -26.59 -10.71 -1.78
N PHE A 119 -27.45 -10.57 -0.78
CA PHE A 119 -28.11 -11.68 -0.12
C PHE A 119 -29.00 -12.47 -1.08
N TYR A 120 -29.74 -11.79 -1.96
CA TYR A 120 -30.61 -12.41 -2.96
C TYR A 120 -29.84 -13.00 -4.14
N PHE A 121 -28.77 -12.33 -4.57
CA PHE A 121 -27.95 -12.78 -5.70
C PHE A 121 -26.97 -13.88 -5.32
N GLN A 122 -26.48 -13.91 -4.08
CA GLN A 122 -25.47 -14.87 -3.63
C GLN A 122 -25.93 -16.32 -3.77
N THR A 123 -27.22 -16.58 -3.55
CA THR A 123 -27.78 -17.92 -3.67
C THR A 123 -27.92 -18.40 -5.13
N ASN A 124 -28.28 -17.53 -6.06
CA ASN A 124 -28.57 -17.89 -7.45
C ASN A 124 -27.34 -17.80 -8.37
N PHE A 125 -26.37 -16.94 -8.08
CA PHE A 125 -25.18 -16.78 -8.92
C PHE A 125 -24.14 -17.90 -8.75
N TRP A 126 -24.07 -18.54 -7.60
CA TRP A 126 -23.12 -19.64 -7.34
C TRP A 126 -23.38 -20.88 -8.21
N TYR A 127 -24.59 -21.04 -8.77
CA TYR A 127 -24.91 -22.16 -9.64
C TYR A 127 -24.34 -22.03 -11.06
N ASN A 128 -23.94 -20.84 -11.50
CA ASN A 128 -23.33 -20.64 -12.81
C ASN A 128 -21.81 -20.85 -12.76
N LYS A 129 -21.31 -21.89 -13.43
CA LYS A 129 -19.87 -22.23 -13.46
C LYS A 129 -18.96 -21.09 -13.89
N LEU A 130 -19.34 -20.25 -14.84
CA LEU A 130 -18.57 -19.08 -15.28
C LEU A 130 -18.48 -18.02 -14.19
N PHE A 131 -19.58 -17.73 -13.51
CA PHE A 131 -19.57 -16.75 -12.43
C PHE A 131 -18.80 -17.24 -11.21
N SER A 132 -18.91 -18.52 -10.84
CA SER A 132 -18.15 -19.12 -9.75
C SER A 132 -16.64 -19.05 -10.00
N PHE A 133 -16.18 -19.22 -11.26
CA PHE A 133 -14.77 -19.05 -11.61
C PHE A 133 -14.28 -17.62 -11.41
N TRP A 134 -15.03 -16.62 -11.89
CA TRP A 134 -14.67 -15.22 -11.69
C TRP A 134 -14.73 -14.79 -10.22
N ALA A 135 -15.74 -15.26 -9.48
CA ALA A 135 -15.85 -15.02 -8.04
C ALA A 135 -14.69 -15.66 -7.28
N PHE A 136 -14.26 -16.86 -7.67
CA PHE A 136 -13.09 -17.51 -7.10
C PHE A 136 -11.80 -16.72 -7.37
N LEU A 137 -11.56 -16.28 -8.60
CA LEU A 137 -10.43 -15.43 -8.94
C LEU A 137 -10.44 -14.12 -8.15
N ALA A 138 -11.61 -13.46 -8.04
CA ALA A 138 -11.75 -12.23 -7.27
C ALA A 138 -11.46 -12.45 -5.78
N ASN A 139 -11.98 -13.53 -5.17
CA ASN A 139 -11.72 -13.88 -3.78
C ASN A 139 -10.25 -14.19 -3.51
N LYS A 140 -9.54 -14.78 -4.47
CA LYS A 140 -8.09 -15.04 -4.39
C LYS A 140 -7.25 -13.83 -4.82
N LYS A 141 -7.86 -12.65 -5.02
CA LYS A 141 -7.19 -11.42 -5.48
C LYS A 141 -6.34 -11.65 -6.73
N TRP A 142 -6.87 -12.42 -7.68
CA TRP A 142 -6.19 -12.80 -8.94
C TRP A 142 -4.82 -13.49 -8.72
N TYR A 143 -4.60 -14.06 -7.55
CA TYR A 143 -3.34 -14.65 -7.13
C TYR A 143 -2.13 -13.71 -7.14
N TRP A 144 -2.33 -12.39 -7.20
CA TRP A 144 -1.23 -11.42 -7.20
C TRP A 144 -0.33 -11.56 -5.98
N ASP A 145 -0.92 -11.73 -4.80
CA ASP A 145 -0.14 -11.92 -3.57
C ASP A 145 0.76 -13.16 -3.66
N LYS A 146 0.25 -14.26 -4.24
CA LYS A 146 1.03 -15.49 -4.44
C LYS A 146 2.15 -15.29 -5.45
N ILE A 147 1.84 -14.73 -6.63
CA ILE A 147 2.83 -14.46 -7.67
C ILE A 147 3.94 -13.57 -7.12
N TYR A 148 3.58 -12.50 -6.44
CA TYR A 148 4.55 -11.57 -5.85
C TYR A 148 5.43 -12.24 -4.80
N ASN A 149 4.85 -13.03 -3.90
CA ASN A 149 5.59 -13.74 -2.86
C ASN A 149 6.53 -14.79 -3.45
N ASP A 150 6.08 -15.58 -4.42
CA ASP A 150 6.88 -16.65 -5.00
C ASP A 150 8.00 -16.12 -5.90
N THR A 151 7.77 -15.06 -6.65
CA THR A 151 8.75 -14.52 -7.60
C THR A 151 9.67 -13.47 -6.97
N VAL A 152 9.12 -12.44 -6.34
CA VAL A 152 9.91 -11.29 -5.87
C VAL A 152 10.40 -11.50 -4.44
N VAL A 153 9.49 -11.80 -3.51
CA VAL A 153 9.83 -11.88 -2.08
C VAL A 153 10.75 -13.06 -1.81
N ASN A 154 10.40 -14.24 -2.30
CA ASN A 154 11.20 -15.45 -2.08
C ASN A 154 12.60 -15.34 -2.73
N PHE A 155 12.67 -14.78 -3.94
CA PHE A 155 13.95 -14.49 -4.58
C PHE A 155 14.79 -13.52 -3.77
N SER A 156 14.23 -12.39 -3.33
CA SER A 156 14.94 -11.37 -2.56
C SER A 156 15.42 -11.88 -1.22
N LEU A 157 14.60 -12.64 -0.50
CA LEU A 157 14.96 -13.24 0.78
C LEU A 157 16.06 -14.29 0.62
N ASN A 158 15.96 -15.14 -0.40
CA ASN A 158 17.00 -16.15 -0.70
C ASN A 158 18.32 -15.49 -1.10
N PHE A 159 18.28 -14.43 -1.92
CA PHE A 159 19.46 -13.67 -2.27
C PHE A 159 20.08 -13.01 -1.04
N GLY A 160 19.29 -12.32 -0.22
CA GLY A 160 19.74 -11.68 0.99
C GLY A 160 20.39 -12.68 1.97
N TYR A 161 19.75 -13.82 2.19
CA TYR A 161 20.28 -14.82 3.10
C TYR A 161 21.49 -15.58 2.54
N LYS A 162 21.39 -16.14 1.32
CA LYS A 162 22.44 -17.00 0.76
C LYS A 162 23.64 -16.23 0.25
N VAL A 163 23.40 -15.14 -0.48
CA VAL A 163 24.49 -14.38 -1.12
C VAL A 163 25.03 -13.31 -0.17
N SER A 164 24.20 -12.42 0.33
CA SER A 164 24.64 -11.31 1.14
C SER A 164 25.11 -11.78 2.52
N PHE A 165 24.25 -12.42 3.29
CA PHE A 165 24.61 -12.81 4.65
C PHE A 165 25.58 -13.98 4.72
N LYS A 166 25.28 -15.12 4.09
CA LYS A 166 26.07 -16.35 4.24
C LYS A 166 27.40 -16.29 3.50
N ASN A 167 27.40 -15.80 2.23
CA ASN A 167 28.62 -15.81 1.42
C ASN A 167 29.46 -14.56 1.60
N LEU A 168 28.85 -13.36 1.61
CA LEU A 168 29.59 -12.12 1.76
C LEU A 168 29.94 -11.83 3.21
N ASP A 169 28.96 -11.67 4.09
CA ASP A 169 29.23 -11.24 5.46
C ASP A 169 30.00 -12.33 6.24
N ARG A 170 29.41 -13.50 6.38
CA ARG A 170 30.05 -14.60 7.15
C ARG A 170 31.16 -15.31 6.39
N GLY A 171 31.02 -15.48 5.08
CA GLY A 171 32.03 -16.17 4.29
C GLY A 171 33.24 -15.32 4.03
N PHE A 172 33.06 -14.20 3.35
CA PHE A 172 34.18 -13.39 2.88
C PHE A 172 34.68 -12.39 3.93
N VAL A 173 33.80 -11.55 4.46
CA VAL A 173 34.17 -10.45 5.37
C VAL A 173 34.66 -10.99 6.73
N GLU A 174 33.98 -11.94 7.29
CA GLU A 174 34.36 -12.52 8.59
C GLU A 174 35.62 -13.42 8.50
N LEU A 175 35.73 -14.23 7.45
CA LEU A 175 36.88 -15.14 7.29
C LEU A 175 38.17 -14.39 6.91
N LEU A 176 38.12 -13.37 6.05
CA LEU A 176 39.29 -12.55 5.71
C LEU A 176 39.54 -11.45 6.74
N GLY A 177 38.52 -11.06 7.50
CA GLY A 177 38.58 -10.03 8.53
C GLY A 177 38.88 -10.60 9.93
N PRO A 178 38.09 -10.19 10.92
CA PRO A 178 38.46 -10.37 12.34
C PRO A 178 38.63 -11.83 12.76
N VAL A 179 37.76 -12.73 12.30
CA VAL A 179 37.81 -14.16 12.71
C VAL A 179 38.94 -14.90 12.03
N GLY A 180 39.15 -14.69 10.73
CA GLY A 180 40.22 -15.34 9.99
C GLY A 180 41.61 -14.83 10.37
N LEU A 181 41.78 -13.52 10.56
CA LEU A 181 43.02 -12.94 11.04
C LEU A 181 43.39 -13.42 12.44
N SER A 182 42.46 -13.46 13.36
CA SER A 182 42.73 -13.93 14.73
C SER A 182 43.15 -15.42 14.75
N LYS A 183 42.50 -16.29 13.96
CA LYS A 183 42.90 -17.68 13.79
C LYS A 183 44.28 -17.83 13.16
N LEU A 184 44.56 -17.01 12.13
CA LEU A 184 45.85 -17.02 11.44
C LEU A 184 46.99 -16.63 12.40
N VAL A 185 46.80 -15.55 13.17
CA VAL A 185 47.77 -15.15 14.21
C VAL A 185 47.97 -16.21 15.26
N GLN A 186 46.89 -16.84 15.73
CA GLN A 186 46.93 -17.94 16.69
C GLN A 186 47.71 -19.16 16.15
N ILE A 187 47.49 -19.56 14.91
CA ILE A 187 48.22 -20.65 14.27
C ILE A 187 49.70 -20.32 14.09
N LEU A 188 50.00 -19.09 13.64
CA LEU A 188 51.40 -18.62 13.48
C LEU A 188 52.12 -18.57 14.83
N SER A 189 51.50 -18.03 15.88
CA SER A 189 52.10 -17.99 17.22
C SER A 189 52.40 -19.37 17.77
N PHE A 190 51.47 -20.31 17.58
CA PHE A 190 51.64 -21.71 17.98
C PHE A 190 52.81 -22.37 17.21
N ARG A 191 52.92 -22.16 15.90
CA ARG A 191 54.05 -22.67 15.09
C ARG A 191 55.40 -22.09 15.52
N ILE A 192 55.45 -20.80 15.77
CA ILE A 192 56.66 -20.10 16.23
C ILE A 192 57.09 -20.66 17.62
N SER A 193 56.18 -20.86 18.53
CA SER A 193 56.45 -21.39 19.84
C SER A 193 56.97 -22.84 19.79
N LEU A 194 56.57 -23.64 18.79
CA LEU A 194 57.15 -24.99 18.57
C LEU A 194 58.61 -24.97 18.07
N ILE A 195 59.05 -23.93 17.43
CA ILE A 195 60.44 -23.77 16.97
C ILE A 195 61.35 -23.43 18.15
N GLN A 196 60.84 -22.72 19.16
CA GLN A 196 61.57 -22.45 20.40
C GLN A 196 61.62 -23.70 21.29
N THR A 197 62.59 -24.54 21.13
CA THR A 197 62.80 -25.76 21.94
C THR A 197 63.40 -25.51 23.33
N GLY A 198 63.82 -24.23 23.64
CA GLY A 198 64.40 -23.91 24.95
C GLY A 198 65.76 -24.55 25.22
N GLN A 199 66.29 -25.31 24.29
CA GLN A 199 67.63 -25.88 24.40
C GLN A 199 68.65 -24.85 23.80
N LEU A 200 69.38 -24.22 24.67
CA LEU A 200 70.61 -23.48 24.30
C LEU A 200 71.71 -24.54 24.14
N ASN A 201 72.11 -24.80 22.91
CA ASN A 201 73.35 -25.50 22.63
C ASN A 201 74.50 -24.50 22.62
#